data_78a7917aad0510d4160e409b0a1a683a
#
_entry.id   78a7917aad0510d4160e409b0a1a683a
#
_cell.length_a   1.000
_cell.length_b   1.000
_cell.length_c   1.000
_cell.angle_alpha   90.00
_cell.angle_beta   90.00
_cell.angle_gamma   90.00
#
_symmetry.space_group_name_H-M   'P 1'
#
loop_
_entity.id
_entity.type
_entity.pdbx_description
1 polymer ?
#
loop_
_entity_poly.entity_id
_entity_poly.type
_entity_poly.pdbx_seq_one_letter_code
_entity_poly.pdbx_strand_id
1 'polypeptide(L)'
;MANDVSTDPFSVTTMPQMIRAAAAAYGEDVAMTLQGDGAEKALTFVEMERRSAALAKGLLARGVGKGSRIGFIHGNGPAFGVTLAAIARIGAVAVPISTMIRANELVRVLRQSDVAGLIVQRHFLGNDYAERLADALPALRDGGPDLRIAAVPFLRWIFCTGDTDIPGIGELSALEDAAKTVTDELLLEIEAEVHATDQMLEIYTSGSMALPKGVKHLHGPVMRRSQYIARMTGRKRGAKVHAQMPMFWVGGMGLFLLASWVAGATTTCSEKTINDSRVAMGSVLAPEDLQLMALAKPYWGLGMSETFGPYSYGDELRAPGFPLCAPMDHIADGFELRVADEDNRQVSDGESGEIQVRGDAVAPALHKLERKGYYTPDGFYRTGDRGLVQGRRINFIGRGGDMIKAAGSNVSPAEVELEMQQLDGVHNAYVVGLPDRERGQLVVAAVVPREGVVLDFEMIRAALKQRLSPYKIPRLYVQISRDEVPMLHSNKVSRRQLEALMAARLGREETAGA
;
A
#
# COMPACT_ATOMS: atom_id res chain seq x y z
N MET A 1 -7.50 37.49 9.52
CA MET A 1 -7.58 37.57 8.03
C MET A 1 -8.20 36.27 7.58
N ALA A 2 -9.42 36.28 7.04
CA ALA A 2 -10.04 35.11 6.47
C ALA A 2 -9.16 34.70 5.26
N ASN A 3 -8.42 33.61 5.37
CA ASN A 3 -7.75 32.99 4.24
C ASN A 3 -8.86 32.58 3.27
N ASP A 4 -8.86 33.21 2.10
CA ASP A 4 -9.74 32.84 0.99
C ASP A 4 -9.42 31.39 0.63
N VAL A 5 -10.20 30.46 1.19
CA VAL A 5 -10.00 29.03 0.97
C VAL A 5 -10.39 28.76 -0.47
N SER A 6 -9.39 28.45 -1.31
CA SER A 6 -9.64 28.09 -2.70
C SER A 6 -10.75 27.03 -2.78
N THR A 7 -11.78 27.33 -3.57
CA THR A 7 -12.88 26.39 -3.85
C THR A 7 -12.56 25.44 -5.00
N ASP A 8 -11.38 25.54 -5.61
CA ASP A 8 -10.91 24.67 -6.69
C ASP A 8 -10.09 23.49 -6.16
N PRO A 9 -10.60 22.25 -6.24
CA PRO A 9 -9.87 21.05 -5.81
C PRO A 9 -8.52 20.85 -6.52
N PHE A 10 -8.30 21.49 -7.67
CA PHE A 10 -7.05 21.41 -8.41
C PHE A 10 -5.96 22.40 -7.95
N SER A 11 -6.27 23.24 -6.94
CA SER A 11 -5.32 24.25 -6.41
C SER A 11 -5.02 24.09 -4.92
N VAL A 12 -5.69 23.19 -4.22
CA VAL A 12 -5.53 22.96 -2.77
C VAL A 12 -4.25 22.18 -2.46
N THR A 13 -3.72 22.39 -1.27
CA THR A 13 -2.46 21.78 -0.81
C THR A 13 -2.60 20.88 0.40
N THR A 14 -3.78 20.84 1.04
CA THR A 14 -4.01 20.00 2.22
C THR A 14 -5.32 19.22 2.11
N MET A 15 -5.46 18.16 2.91
CA MET A 15 -6.70 17.36 2.92
C MET A 15 -7.92 18.15 3.39
N PRO A 16 -7.86 18.97 4.47
CA PRO A 16 -9.03 19.77 4.86
C PRO A 16 -9.49 20.71 3.75
N GLN A 17 -8.55 21.39 3.07
CA GLN A 17 -8.86 22.20 1.89
C GLN A 17 -9.53 21.38 0.78
N MET A 18 -8.98 20.18 0.49
CA MET A 18 -9.52 19.28 -0.55
C MET A 18 -10.96 18.90 -0.27
N ILE A 19 -11.26 18.44 0.96
CA ILE A 19 -12.61 17.96 1.30
C ILE A 19 -13.62 19.10 1.20
N ARG A 20 -13.28 20.31 1.69
CA ARG A 20 -14.14 21.48 1.60
C ARG A 20 -14.33 21.98 0.19
N ALA A 21 -13.25 22.06 -0.60
CA ALA A 21 -13.32 22.47 -2.00
C ALA A 21 -14.14 21.47 -2.84
N ALA A 22 -13.96 20.17 -2.62
CA ALA A 22 -14.72 19.13 -3.31
C ALA A 22 -16.22 19.17 -2.94
N ALA A 23 -16.55 19.36 -1.65
CA ALA A 23 -17.95 19.52 -1.23
C ALA A 23 -18.59 20.79 -1.83
N ALA A 24 -17.86 21.91 -1.87
CA ALA A 24 -18.34 23.15 -2.48
C ALA A 24 -18.50 23.04 -4.01
N ALA A 25 -17.56 22.38 -4.71
CA ALA A 25 -17.56 22.28 -6.17
C ALA A 25 -18.54 21.22 -6.71
N TYR A 26 -18.69 20.11 -5.99
CA TYR A 26 -19.40 18.93 -6.49
C TYR A 26 -20.68 18.60 -5.73
N GLY A 27 -20.89 19.11 -4.53
CA GLY A 27 -22.15 19.04 -3.79
C GLY A 27 -22.65 17.62 -3.59
N GLU A 28 -23.85 17.36 -4.11
CA GLU A 28 -24.54 16.06 -4.00
C GLU A 28 -24.08 15.02 -5.05
N ASP A 29 -23.08 15.35 -5.87
CA ASP A 29 -22.49 14.34 -6.74
C ASP A 29 -21.89 13.21 -5.90
N VAL A 30 -21.98 11.98 -6.38
CA VAL A 30 -21.50 10.80 -5.67
C VAL A 30 -19.98 10.73 -5.73
N ALA A 31 -19.32 10.79 -4.58
CA ALA A 31 -17.88 10.65 -4.44
C ALA A 31 -17.44 9.17 -4.45
N MET A 32 -18.22 8.30 -3.79
CA MET A 32 -17.90 6.88 -3.68
C MET A 32 -19.15 6.03 -3.67
N THR A 33 -19.04 4.81 -4.22
CA THR A 33 -20.05 3.75 -4.04
C THR A 33 -19.39 2.45 -3.62
N LEU A 34 -20.17 1.59 -2.94
CA LEU A 34 -19.77 0.22 -2.61
C LEU A 34 -20.90 -0.72 -2.99
N GLN A 35 -20.63 -1.61 -3.94
CA GLN A 35 -21.50 -2.73 -4.29
C GLN A 35 -21.17 -3.95 -3.44
N GLY A 36 -22.17 -4.49 -2.76
CA GLY A 36 -22.10 -5.68 -1.91
C GLY A 36 -23.34 -6.56 -2.04
N ASP A 37 -23.52 -7.50 -1.14
CA ASP A 37 -24.71 -8.35 -1.07
C ASP A 37 -25.88 -7.56 -0.43
N GLY A 38 -26.38 -6.54 -1.11
CA GLY A 38 -27.46 -5.66 -0.64
C GLY A 38 -27.58 -4.41 -1.48
N ALA A 39 -28.23 -3.37 -0.92
CA ALA A 39 -28.31 -2.07 -1.59
C ALA A 39 -26.92 -1.43 -1.72
N GLU A 40 -26.70 -0.77 -2.86
CA GLU A 40 -25.49 0.02 -3.07
C GLU A 40 -25.37 1.11 -2.00
N LYS A 41 -24.22 1.17 -1.34
CA LYS A 41 -23.89 2.24 -0.40
C LYS A 41 -23.21 3.37 -1.15
N ALA A 42 -23.88 4.51 -1.25
CA ALA A 42 -23.33 5.72 -1.87
C ALA A 42 -22.91 6.74 -0.80
N LEU A 43 -21.95 7.57 -1.12
CA LEU A 43 -21.47 8.70 -0.33
C LEU A 43 -21.29 9.90 -1.26
N THR A 44 -22.02 10.99 -1.04
CA THR A 44 -21.85 12.24 -1.81
C THR A 44 -20.66 13.04 -1.28
N PHE A 45 -20.20 14.06 -2.01
CA PHE A 45 -19.11 14.93 -1.54
C PHE A 45 -19.50 15.74 -0.30
N VAL A 46 -20.74 16.21 -0.20
CA VAL A 46 -21.26 16.89 0.99
C VAL A 46 -21.35 15.93 2.17
N GLU A 47 -21.82 14.71 1.96
CA GLU A 47 -21.85 13.71 3.03
C GLU A 47 -20.45 13.30 3.49
N MET A 48 -19.49 13.21 2.58
CA MET A 48 -18.09 12.93 2.90
C MET A 48 -17.51 14.04 3.79
N GLU A 49 -17.76 15.31 3.46
CA GLU A 49 -17.38 16.46 4.28
C GLU A 49 -18.00 16.36 5.66
N ARG A 50 -19.33 16.24 5.76
CA ARG A 50 -20.08 16.18 7.01
C ARG A 50 -19.67 15.00 7.90
N ARG A 51 -19.58 13.78 7.33
CA ARG A 51 -19.25 12.57 8.10
C ARG A 51 -17.80 12.56 8.55
N SER A 52 -16.87 13.02 7.71
CA SER A 52 -15.47 13.14 8.11
C SER A 52 -15.26 14.23 9.16
N ALA A 53 -16.04 15.35 9.13
CA ALA A 53 -16.01 16.35 10.19
C ALA A 53 -16.49 15.77 11.53
N ALA A 54 -17.60 15.03 11.53
CA ALA A 54 -18.12 14.39 12.73
C ALA A 54 -17.09 13.41 13.35
N LEU A 55 -16.51 12.54 12.54
CA LEU A 55 -15.48 11.60 13.01
C LEU A 55 -14.21 12.34 13.50
N ALA A 56 -13.79 13.39 12.79
CA ALA A 56 -12.65 14.22 13.19
C ALA A 56 -12.86 14.86 14.58
N LYS A 57 -14.06 15.40 14.83
CA LYS A 57 -14.43 15.94 16.16
C LYS A 57 -14.39 14.85 17.24
N GLY A 58 -14.84 13.63 16.93
CA GLY A 58 -14.73 12.49 17.85
C GLY A 58 -13.28 12.14 18.18
N LEU A 59 -12.40 12.18 17.19
CA LEU A 59 -10.97 11.96 17.38
C LEU A 59 -10.33 13.07 18.25
N LEU A 60 -10.69 14.34 17.99
CA LEU A 60 -10.24 15.47 18.81
C LEU A 60 -10.68 15.33 20.28
N ALA A 61 -11.93 14.93 20.52
CA ALA A 61 -12.46 14.67 21.87
C ALA A 61 -11.69 13.56 22.61
N ARG A 62 -11.06 12.62 21.87
CA ARG A 62 -10.17 11.57 22.42
C ARG A 62 -8.71 12.02 22.56
N GLY A 63 -8.43 13.31 22.35
CA GLY A 63 -7.08 13.86 22.45
C GLY A 63 -6.18 13.57 21.24
N VAL A 64 -6.76 13.15 20.12
CA VAL A 64 -6.01 13.02 18.87
C VAL A 64 -5.74 14.43 18.33
N GLY A 65 -4.49 14.74 18.08
CA GLY A 65 -4.06 16.00 17.52
C GLY A 65 -3.08 15.82 16.36
N LYS A 66 -2.56 16.93 15.89
CA LYS A 66 -1.58 17.01 14.80
C LYS A 66 -0.38 16.09 15.06
N GLY A 67 -0.03 15.27 14.08
CA GLY A 67 1.08 14.31 14.18
C GLY A 67 0.74 12.99 14.90
N SER A 68 -0.43 12.86 15.55
CA SER A 68 -0.88 11.60 16.13
C SER A 68 -1.06 10.54 15.04
N ARG A 69 -0.52 9.33 15.22
CA ARG A 69 -0.67 8.23 14.26
C ARG A 69 -1.91 7.42 14.56
N ILE A 70 -2.85 7.42 13.64
CA ILE A 70 -4.11 6.67 13.76
C ILE A 70 -4.16 5.60 12.68
N GLY A 71 -4.12 4.35 13.13
CA GLY A 71 -4.30 3.19 12.27
C GLY A 71 -5.77 2.98 11.90
N PHE A 72 -6.02 2.40 10.73
CA PHE A 72 -7.35 1.92 10.41
C PHE A 72 -7.33 0.71 9.48
N ILE A 73 -8.30 -0.19 9.68
CA ILE A 73 -8.51 -1.40 8.88
C ILE A 73 -9.90 -1.30 8.26
N HIS A 74 -9.96 -0.90 7.00
CA HIS A 74 -11.20 -0.84 6.22
C HIS A 74 -11.00 -1.47 4.84
N GLY A 75 -12.04 -2.11 4.33
CA GLY A 75 -12.13 -2.45 2.92
C GLY A 75 -12.32 -1.21 2.04
N ASN A 76 -12.19 -1.38 0.72
CA ASN A 76 -12.51 -0.30 -0.21
C ASN A 76 -13.98 0.10 -0.06
N GLY A 77 -14.25 1.39 0.06
CA GLY A 77 -15.60 1.90 0.17
C GLY A 77 -15.72 3.21 0.94
N PRO A 78 -16.94 3.72 1.13
CA PRO A 78 -17.21 4.99 1.82
C PRO A 78 -16.57 5.13 3.19
N ALA A 79 -16.57 4.05 4.02
CA ALA A 79 -15.96 4.08 5.35
C ALA A 79 -14.45 4.34 5.31
N PHE A 80 -13.74 3.77 4.31
CA PHE A 80 -12.31 4.07 4.09
C PHE A 80 -12.10 5.56 3.82
N GLY A 81 -12.90 6.12 2.90
CA GLY A 81 -12.79 7.52 2.51
C GLY A 81 -13.06 8.47 3.69
N VAL A 82 -14.13 8.25 4.42
CA VAL A 82 -14.51 9.06 5.59
C VAL A 82 -13.42 9.00 6.67
N THR A 83 -12.88 7.80 6.97
CA THR A 83 -11.84 7.64 8.01
C THR A 83 -10.53 8.29 7.60
N LEU A 84 -10.10 8.11 6.35
CA LEU A 84 -8.91 8.79 5.81
C LEU A 84 -9.04 10.31 5.91
N ALA A 85 -10.17 10.84 5.44
CA ALA A 85 -10.45 12.27 5.48
C ALA A 85 -10.48 12.81 6.92
N ALA A 86 -11.15 12.13 7.84
CA ALA A 86 -11.28 12.53 9.24
C ALA A 86 -9.93 12.63 9.97
N ILE A 87 -9.07 11.65 9.76
CA ILE A 87 -7.73 11.65 10.37
C ILE A 87 -6.87 12.77 9.77
N ALA A 88 -6.83 12.84 8.44
CA ALA A 88 -5.94 13.78 7.76
C ALA A 88 -6.38 15.24 7.92
N ARG A 89 -7.69 15.52 8.04
CA ARG A 89 -8.18 16.91 8.15
C ARG A 89 -7.82 17.62 9.46
N ILE A 90 -7.45 16.88 10.50
CA ILE A 90 -6.96 17.45 11.77
C ILE A 90 -5.43 17.38 11.92
N GLY A 91 -4.72 17.13 10.80
CA GLY A 91 -3.26 17.01 10.81
C GLY A 91 -2.73 15.74 11.49
N ALA A 92 -3.59 14.80 11.85
CA ALA A 92 -3.16 13.48 12.30
C ALA A 92 -2.67 12.64 11.12
N VAL A 93 -1.79 11.69 11.39
CA VAL A 93 -1.19 10.82 10.37
C VAL A 93 -2.05 9.58 10.18
N ALA A 94 -2.61 9.41 8.99
CA ALA A 94 -3.39 8.24 8.64
C ALA A 94 -2.47 7.06 8.31
N VAL A 95 -2.69 5.91 8.98
CA VAL A 95 -1.94 4.67 8.78
C VAL A 95 -2.91 3.59 8.31
N PRO A 96 -3.17 3.49 6.98
CA PRO A 96 -4.02 2.43 6.44
C PRO A 96 -3.33 1.07 6.57
N ILE A 97 -4.02 0.12 7.19
CA ILE A 97 -3.52 -1.23 7.43
C ILE A 97 -4.25 -2.19 6.50
N SER A 98 -3.50 -3.12 5.92
CA SER A 98 -4.02 -4.11 4.98
C SER A 98 -5.13 -4.98 5.59
N THR A 99 -6.25 -5.13 4.89
CA THR A 99 -7.30 -6.09 5.24
C THR A 99 -6.87 -7.55 5.06
N MET A 100 -5.77 -7.81 4.37
CA MET A 100 -5.21 -9.15 4.19
C MET A 100 -4.24 -9.56 5.31
N ILE A 101 -4.00 -8.66 6.28
CA ILE A 101 -3.02 -8.88 7.36
C ILE A 101 -3.44 -10.02 8.29
N ARG A 102 -2.49 -10.84 8.72
CA ARG A 102 -2.70 -11.89 9.72
C ARG A 102 -2.38 -11.40 11.13
N ALA A 103 -2.83 -12.14 12.15
CA ALA A 103 -2.71 -11.73 13.54
C ALA A 103 -1.26 -11.42 13.97
N ASN A 104 -0.31 -12.28 13.63
CA ASN A 104 1.11 -12.07 13.95
C ASN A 104 1.77 -10.91 13.18
N GLU A 105 1.37 -10.67 11.92
CA GLU A 105 1.81 -9.52 11.14
C GLU A 105 1.22 -8.22 11.71
N LEU A 106 -0.02 -8.28 12.20
CA LEU A 106 -0.75 -7.13 12.74
C LEU A 106 -0.03 -6.53 13.96
N VAL A 107 0.41 -7.35 14.91
CA VAL A 107 1.19 -6.88 16.07
C VAL A 107 2.46 -6.17 15.63
N ARG A 108 3.18 -6.73 14.65
CA ARG A 108 4.41 -6.11 14.10
C ARG A 108 4.12 -4.75 13.48
N VAL A 109 3.08 -4.65 12.66
CA VAL A 109 2.70 -3.38 12.01
C VAL A 109 2.28 -2.35 13.04
N LEU A 110 1.42 -2.70 14.00
CA LEU A 110 0.97 -1.80 15.07
C LEU A 110 2.16 -1.29 15.91
N ARG A 111 3.11 -2.18 16.24
CA ARG A 111 4.32 -1.81 16.98
C ARG A 111 5.27 -0.95 16.16
N GLN A 112 5.45 -1.30 14.87
CA GLN A 112 6.37 -0.58 13.98
C GLN A 112 5.87 0.81 13.64
N SER A 113 4.54 0.97 13.49
CA SER A 113 3.92 2.24 13.08
C SER A 113 3.69 3.24 14.21
N ASP A 114 3.91 2.87 15.47
CA ASP A 114 3.65 3.72 16.64
C ASP A 114 2.21 4.24 16.69
N VAL A 115 1.25 3.45 16.23
CA VAL A 115 -0.17 3.86 16.20
C VAL A 115 -0.65 4.07 17.64
N ALA A 116 -1.24 5.25 17.87
CA ALA A 116 -1.82 5.61 19.15
C ALA A 116 -3.28 5.17 19.28
N GLY A 117 -4.00 5.08 18.17
CA GLY A 117 -5.39 4.62 18.11
C GLY A 117 -5.65 3.83 16.85
N LEU A 118 -6.65 2.95 16.89
CA LEU A 118 -7.02 2.09 15.77
C LEU A 118 -8.54 2.12 15.55
N ILE A 119 -8.94 2.35 14.29
CA ILE A 119 -10.33 2.25 13.84
C ILE A 119 -10.46 1.04 12.92
N VAL A 120 -11.46 0.18 13.18
CA VAL A 120 -11.57 -1.11 12.51
C VAL A 120 -12.97 -1.32 11.96
N GLN A 121 -13.08 -1.72 10.70
CA GLN A 121 -14.30 -2.32 10.19
C GLN A 121 -14.40 -3.74 10.74
N ARG A 122 -15.42 -4.02 11.57
CA ARG A 122 -15.55 -5.33 12.23
C ARG A 122 -15.58 -6.48 11.23
N HIS A 123 -16.53 -6.42 10.30
CA HIS A 123 -16.73 -7.49 9.33
C HIS A 123 -16.39 -7.04 7.91
N PHE A 124 -15.54 -7.80 7.24
CA PHE A 124 -15.22 -7.59 5.83
C PHE A 124 -14.77 -8.91 5.19
N LEU A 125 -15.44 -9.32 4.11
CA LEU A 125 -15.11 -10.52 3.33
C LEU A 125 -14.99 -11.80 4.19
N GLY A 126 -15.96 -12.01 5.08
CA GLY A 126 -16.01 -13.17 5.96
C GLY A 126 -15.00 -13.17 7.10
N ASN A 127 -14.26 -12.07 7.30
CA ASN A 127 -13.35 -11.92 8.43
C ASN A 127 -13.98 -11.05 9.52
N ASP A 128 -13.80 -11.42 10.78
CA ASP A 128 -14.02 -10.58 11.95
C ASP A 128 -12.67 -10.00 12.42
N TYR A 129 -12.48 -8.70 12.27
CA TYR A 129 -11.23 -8.04 12.65
C TYR A 129 -11.15 -7.73 14.13
N ALA A 130 -12.26 -7.64 14.85
CA ALA A 130 -12.24 -7.52 16.30
C ALA A 130 -11.70 -8.80 16.93
N GLU A 131 -12.21 -9.97 16.50
CA GLU A 131 -11.67 -11.27 16.91
C GLU A 131 -10.20 -11.46 16.51
N ARG A 132 -9.83 -11.09 15.28
CA ARG A 132 -8.44 -11.16 14.83
C ARG A 132 -7.49 -10.31 15.68
N LEU A 133 -7.94 -9.15 16.14
CA LEU A 133 -7.19 -8.31 17.06
C LEU A 133 -7.07 -8.94 18.44
N ALA A 134 -8.16 -9.52 18.97
CA ALA A 134 -8.15 -10.23 20.25
C ALA A 134 -7.27 -11.49 20.22
N ASP A 135 -7.22 -12.19 19.10
CA ASP A 135 -6.29 -13.32 18.90
C ASP A 135 -4.83 -12.85 18.84
N ALA A 136 -4.58 -11.70 18.19
CA ALA A 136 -3.25 -11.10 18.11
C ALA A 136 -2.78 -10.49 19.43
N LEU A 137 -3.70 -9.97 20.22
CA LEU A 137 -3.49 -9.26 21.48
C LEU A 137 -4.48 -9.77 22.53
N PRO A 138 -4.26 -10.95 23.14
CA PRO A 138 -5.20 -11.58 24.08
C PRO A 138 -5.60 -10.68 25.26
N ALA A 139 -4.73 -9.77 25.67
CA ALA A 139 -5.03 -8.78 26.71
C ALA A 139 -6.25 -7.88 26.40
N LEU A 140 -6.73 -7.85 25.17
CA LEU A 140 -7.96 -7.14 24.80
C LEU A 140 -9.21 -7.81 25.39
N ARG A 141 -9.17 -9.13 25.66
CA ARG A 141 -10.31 -9.87 26.23
C ARG A 141 -10.53 -9.60 27.73
N ASP A 142 -9.45 -9.22 28.43
CA ASP A 142 -9.47 -9.01 29.88
C ASP A 142 -9.32 -7.52 30.25
N GLY A 143 -9.06 -6.64 29.25
CA GLY A 143 -8.77 -5.22 29.44
C GLY A 143 -10.00 -4.33 29.35
N GLY A 144 -9.78 -3.05 29.66
CA GLY A 144 -10.75 -1.98 29.40
C GLY A 144 -10.37 -1.18 28.14
N PRO A 145 -11.16 -0.12 27.83
CA PRO A 145 -10.97 0.67 26.60
C PRO A 145 -9.69 1.50 26.57
N ASP A 146 -9.01 1.71 27.70
CA ASP A 146 -7.72 2.42 27.80
C ASP A 146 -6.58 1.40 27.87
N LEU A 147 -5.95 1.18 26.72
CA LEU A 147 -4.98 0.10 26.53
C LEU A 147 -3.58 0.44 27.08
N ARG A 148 -2.92 -0.57 27.67
CA ARG A 148 -1.53 -0.52 28.13
C ARG A 148 -0.87 -1.88 27.87
N ILE A 149 -0.69 -2.22 26.58
CA ILE A 149 -0.23 -3.54 26.14
C ILE A 149 1.24 -3.44 25.72
N ALA A 150 2.13 -4.17 26.40
CA ALA A 150 3.57 -4.12 26.15
C ALA A 150 3.97 -4.51 24.71
N ALA A 151 3.22 -5.40 24.07
CA ALA A 151 3.46 -5.79 22.68
C ALA A 151 3.25 -4.63 21.70
N VAL A 152 2.36 -3.69 22.02
CA VAL A 152 2.00 -2.50 21.21
C VAL A 152 2.01 -1.25 22.10
N PRO A 153 3.20 -0.79 22.54
CA PRO A 153 3.36 0.12 23.67
C PRO A 153 2.76 1.52 23.46
N PHE A 154 2.48 1.91 22.22
CA PHE A 154 1.87 3.21 21.90
C PHE A 154 0.36 3.15 21.72
N LEU A 155 -0.23 1.97 21.47
CA LEU A 155 -1.67 1.82 21.27
C LEU A 155 -2.43 2.10 22.56
N ARG A 156 -3.41 3.02 22.49
CA ARG A 156 -4.18 3.49 23.64
C ARG A 156 -5.65 3.09 23.58
N TRP A 157 -6.20 2.95 22.39
CA TRP A 157 -7.59 2.58 22.18
C TRP A 157 -7.81 1.92 20.82
N ILE A 158 -8.85 1.11 20.74
CA ILE A 158 -9.36 0.51 19.49
C ILE A 158 -10.86 0.78 19.47
N PHE A 159 -11.37 1.25 18.32
CA PHE A 159 -12.80 1.34 18.05
C PHE A 159 -13.16 0.55 16.81
N CYS A 160 -14.29 -0.18 16.85
CA CYS A 160 -14.77 -0.92 15.70
C CYS A 160 -16.17 -0.47 15.26
N THR A 161 -16.49 -0.71 14.00
CA THR A 161 -17.85 -0.56 13.49
C THR A 161 -18.72 -1.72 13.97
N GLY A 162 -19.93 -1.41 14.46
CA GLY A 162 -20.85 -2.40 15.03
C GLY A 162 -20.48 -2.80 16.46
N ASP A 163 -21.33 -3.64 17.03
CA ASP A 163 -21.24 -4.08 18.41
C ASP A 163 -20.04 -5.02 18.62
N THR A 164 -19.47 -5.02 19.82
CA THR A 164 -18.40 -5.94 20.21
C THR A 164 -18.55 -6.32 21.68
N ASP A 165 -18.28 -7.58 21.98
CA ASP A 165 -18.22 -8.15 23.33
C ASP A 165 -16.80 -8.24 23.89
N ILE A 166 -15.79 -7.71 23.14
CA ILE A 166 -14.39 -7.68 23.55
C ILE A 166 -14.12 -6.40 24.37
N PRO A 167 -13.86 -6.51 25.70
CA PRO A 167 -13.82 -5.34 26.59
C PRO A 167 -12.76 -4.29 26.22
N GLY A 168 -11.66 -4.71 25.58
CA GLY A 168 -10.58 -3.81 25.11
C GLY A 168 -10.86 -3.11 23.78
N ILE A 169 -12.04 -3.33 23.16
CA ILE A 169 -12.44 -2.72 21.89
C ILE A 169 -13.76 -1.98 22.09
N GLY A 170 -13.76 -0.67 21.88
CA GLY A 170 -14.96 0.17 21.93
C GLY A 170 -15.74 0.17 20.61
N GLU A 171 -16.99 0.60 20.68
CA GLU A 171 -17.80 0.85 19.50
C GLU A 171 -17.50 2.21 18.89
N LEU A 172 -17.51 2.32 17.56
CA LEU A 172 -17.25 3.56 16.85
C LEU A 172 -18.25 4.67 17.19
N SER A 173 -19.49 4.30 17.55
CA SER A 173 -20.54 5.18 18.06
C SER A 173 -20.09 6.04 19.26
N ALA A 174 -19.19 5.52 20.08
CA ALA A 174 -18.62 6.31 21.21
C ALA A 174 -17.79 7.50 20.76
N LEU A 175 -17.13 7.42 19.59
CA LEU A 175 -16.46 8.57 18.98
C LEU A 175 -17.48 9.58 18.42
N GLU A 176 -18.58 9.11 17.86
CA GLU A 176 -19.66 9.96 17.35
C GLU A 176 -20.33 10.74 18.49
N ASP A 177 -20.54 10.09 19.64
CA ASP A 177 -21.07 10.75 20.82
C ASP A 177 -20.08 11.77 21.40
N ALA A 178 -18.80 11.43 21.49
CA ALA A 178 -17.75 12.33 21.96
C ALA A 178 -17.60 13.57 21.04
N ALA A 179 -17.88 13.43 19.76
CA ALA A 179 -17.84 14.54 18.79
C ALA A 179 -18.72 15.74 19.18
N LYS A 180 -19.82 15.50 19.93
CA LYS A 180 -20.74 16.56 20.40
C LYS A 180 -20.08 17.57 21.35
N THR A 181 -18.95 17.22 21.94
CA THR A 181 -18.18 18.09 22.84
C THR A 181 -17.25 19.06 22.11
N VAL A 182 -17.05 18.88 20.81
CA VAL A 182 -16.16 19.69 19.97
C VAL A 182 -17.00 20.53 19.01
N THR A 183 -16.79 21.85 19.01
CA THR A 183 -17.54 22.77 18.15
C THR A 183 -17.02 22.75 16.72
N ASP A 184 -17.84 23.21 15.78
CA ASP A 184 -17.42 23.34 14.37
C ASP A 184 -16.36 24.42 14.21
N GLU A 185 -16.44 25.50 15.01
CA GLU A 185 -15.45 26.57 15.05
C GLU A 185 -14.06 26.03 15.44
N LEU A 186 -13.98 25.23 16.51
CA LEU A 186 -12.70 24.62 16.92
C LEU A 186 -12.13 23.69 15.82
N LEU A 187 -12.99 22.91 15.16
CA LEU A 187 -12.55 22.07 14.04
C LEU A 187 -11.98 22.93 12.90
N LEU A 188 -12.64 24.05 12.57
CA LEU A 188 -12.19 24.98 11.52
C LEU A 188 -10.80 25.56 11.82
N GLU A 189 -10.57 26.02 13.06
CA GLU A 189 -9.27 26.55 13.47
C GLU A 189 -8.17 25.47 13.42
N ILE A 190 -8.47 24.24 13.85
CA ILE A 190 -7.52 23.13 13.75
C ILE A 190 -7.19 22.79 12.29
N GLU A 191 -8.18 22.79 11.41
CA GLU A 191 -7.98 22.55 9.97
C GLU A 191 -7.14 23.64 9.31
N ALA A 192 -7.27 24.90 9.76
CA ALA A 192 -6.48 26.02 9.28
C ALA A 192 -4.99 25.88 9.63
N GLU A 193 -4.67 25.18 10.71
CA GLU A 193 -3.30 24.88 11.14
C GLU A 193 -2.68 23.64 10.42
N VAL A 194 -3.40 23.00 9.51
CA VAL A 194 -2.84 21.90 8.69
C VAL A 194 -2.13 22.46 7.47
N HIS A 195 -0.83 22.22 7.37
CA HIS A 195 0.03 22.77 6.32
C HIS A 195 0.47 21.70 5.32
N ALA A 196 0.85 22.14 4.11
CA ALA A 196 1.34 21.27 3.04
C ALA A 196 2.56 20.41 3.43
N THR A 197 3.33 20.87 4.41
CA THR A 197 4.53 20.20 4.94
C THR A 197 4.24 19.22 6.08
N ASP A 198 3.02 19.17 6.59
CA ASP A 198 2.65 18.22 7.62
C ASP A 198 2.55 16.79 7.04
N GLN A 199 2.88 15.80 7.85
CA GLN A 199 2.72 14.41 7.45
C GLN A 199 1.23 14.05 7.42
N MET A 200 0.76 13.54 6.28
CA MET A 200 -0.62 13.12 6.06
C MET A 200 -0.80 11.63 6.21
N LEU A 201 0.11 10.86 5.62
CA LEU A 201 0.02 9.42 5.49
C LEU A 201 1.30 8.72 5.92
N GLU A 202 1.15 7.48 6.37
CA GLU A 202 2.25 6.54 6.51
C GLU A 202 1.80 5.16 6.00
N ILE A 203 2.35 4.76 4.84
CA ILE A 203 1.93 3.53 4.17
C ILE A 203 2.99 2.46 4.36
N TYR A 204 2.58 1.33 4.93
CA TYR A 204 3.46 0.19 5.18
C TYR A 204 3.54 -0.72 3.97
N THR A 205 4.75 -0.92 3.48
CA THR A 205 5.05 -1.82 2.35
C THR A 205 5.90 -2.98 2.81
N SER A 206 5.77 -4.13 2.14
CA SER A 206 6.70 -5.24 2.29
C SER A 206 8.07 -4.82 1.76
N GLY A 207 8.98 -4.45 2.66
CA GLY A 207 10.36 -4.13 2.30
C GLY A 207 11.16 -5.36 1.85
N SER A 208 12.33 -5.13 1.26
CA SER A 208 13.32 -6.20 0.98
C SER A 208 13.94 -6.81 2.25
N MET A 209 13.69 -6.20 3.40
CA MET A 209 14.05 -6.70 4.74
C MET A 209 12.82 -7.33 5.41
N ALA A 210 13.03 -8.14 6.45
CA ALA A 210 11.96 -8.88 7.15
C ALA A 210 10.88 -7.99 7.81
N LEU A 211 11.14 -6.69 7.97
CA LEU A 211 10.18 -5.74 8.56
C LEU A 211 9.55 -4.83 7.51
N PRO A 212 8.23 -4.54 7.62
CA PRO A 212 7.59 -3.57 6.76
C PRO A 212 8.20 -2.17 6.88
N LYS A 213 8.30 -1.44 5.75
CA LYS A 213 8.78 -0.06 5.72
C LYS A 213 7.60 0.90 5.75
N GLY A 214 7.58 1.83 6.69
CA GLY A 214 6.61 2.93 6.73
C GLY A 214 7.06 4.09 5.84
N VAL A 215 6.34 4.32 4.76
CA VAL A 215 6.62 5.40 3.81
C VAL A 215 5.85 6.63 4.22
N LYS A 216 6.54 7.71 4.56
CA LYS A 216 5.93 8.98 5.00
C LYS A 216 5.54 9.84 3.81
N HIS A 217 4.31 10.35 3.83
CA HIS A 217 3.81 11.27 2.80
C HIS A 217 3.27 12.53 3.44
N LEU A 218 3.59 13.68 2.84
CA LEU A 218 3.14 15.00 3.28
C LEU A 218 1.89 15.42 2.51
N HIS A 219 1.08 16.32 3.09
CA HIS A 219 -0.15 16.81 2.47
C HIS A 219 0.11 17.40 1.07
N GLY A 220 1.00 18.36 0.95
CA GLY A 220 1.26 19.06 -0.31
C GLY A 220 1.66 18.14 -1.46
N PRO A 221 2.68 17.30 -1.32
CA PRO A 221 3.04 16.29 -2.31
C PRO A 221 1.89 15.36 -2.70
N VAL A 222 1.13 14.84 -1.72
CA VAL A 222 -0.02 13.96 -2.00
C VAL A 222 -1.09 14.69 -2.82
N MET A 223 -1.43 15.93 -2.47
CA MET A 223 -2.42 16.71 -3.21
C MET A 223 -1.94 16.98 -4.65
N ARG A 224 -0.71 17.47 -4.84
CA ARG A 224 -0.14 17.71 -6.19
C ARG A 224 -0.13 16.44 -7.04
N ARG A 225 0.25 15.30 -6.44
CA ARG A 225 0.23 14.01 -7.16
C ARG A 225 -1.18 13.60 -7.56
N SER A 226 -2.15 13.75 -6.67
CA SER A 226 -3.55 13.44 -6.95
C SER A 226 -4.12 14.32 -8.08
N GLN A 227 -3.80 15.61 -8.06
CA GLN A 227 -4.14 16.58 -9.12
C GLN A 227 -3.47 16.22 -10.46
N TYR A 228 -2.17 15.90 -10.42
CA TYR A 228 -1.44 15.45 -11.60
C TYR A 228 -2.04 14.18 -12.20
N ILE A 229 -2.31 13.17 -11.38
CA ILE A 229 -2.90 11.90 -11.84
C ILE A 229 -4.31 12.14 -12.43
N ALA A 230 -5.12 13.00 -11.82
CA ALA A 230 -6.44 13.35 -12.34
C ALA A 230 -6.35 13.96 -13.75
N ARG A 231 -5.41 14.91 -13.97
CA ARG A 231 -5.16 15.52 -15.28
C ARG A 231 -4.60 14.50 -16.28
N MET A 232 -3.57 13.75 -15.90
CA MET A 232 -2.90 12.76 -16.73
C MET A 232 -3.88 11.69 -17.23
N THR A 233 -4.80 11.24 -16.38
CA THR A 233 -5.81 10.24 -16.73
C THR A 233 -7.07 10.81 -17.36
N GLY A 234 -7.11 12.14 -17.59
CA GLY A 234 -8.24 12.81 -18.21
C GLY A 234 -9.56 12.70 -17.42
N ARG A 235 -9.48 12.55 -16.08
CA ARG A 235 -10.66 12.40 -15.24
C ARG A 235 -11.55 13.63 -15.27
N LYS A 236 -12.84 13.38 -15.28
CA LYS A 236 -13.87 14.43 -15.35
C LYS A 236 -14.92 14.22 -14.26
N ARG A 237 -15.57 15.30 -13.86
CA ARG A 237 -16.74 15.30 -12.98
C ARG A 237 -17.80 14.32 -13.50
N GLY A 238 -18.35 13.51 -12.60
CA GLY A 238 -19.38 12.52 -12.91
C GLY A 238 -18.89 11.23 -13.58
N ALA A 239 -17.58 11.14 -13.95
CA ALA A 239 -17.00 9.89 -14.44
C ALA A 239 -17.00 8.83 -13.35
N LYS A 240 -17.29 7.56 -13.69
CA LYS A 240 -17.18 6.43 -12.78
C LYS A 240 -15.82 5.75 -12.94
N VAL A 241 -15.11 5.59 -11.84
CA VAL A 241 -13.76 5.00 -11.80
C VAL A 241 -13.77 3.82 -10.86
N HIS A 242 -13.64 2.61 -11.40
CA HIS A 242 -13.64 1.41 -10.58
C HIS A 242 -12.28 1.21 -9.87
N ALA A 243 -12.33 1.07 -8.54
CA ALA A 243 -11.14 0.85 -7.71
C ALA A 243 -10.68 -0.62 -7.81
N GLN A 244 -9.75 -0.88 -8.71
CA GLN A 244 -9.21 -2.23 -8.96
C GLN A 244 -8.12 -2.66 -7.98
N MET A 245 -7.65 -1.74 -7.14
CA MET A 245 -6.58 -1.98 -6.17
C MET A 245 -7.07 -1.63 -4.76
N PRO A 246 -6.56 -2.33 -3.73
CA PRO A 246 -6.82 -1.96 -2.35
C PRO A 246 -6.42 -0.51 -2.06
N MET A 247 -7.30 0.24 -1.41
CA MET A 247 -7.07 1.66 -1.07
C MET A 247 -6.02 1.84 0.03
N PHE A 248 -5.71 0.81 0.80
CA PHE A 248 -4.59 0.84 1.75
C PHE A 248 -3.21 0.77 1.07
N TRP A 249 -3.14 0.61 -0.25
CA TRP A 249 -1.93 0.79 -1.06
C TRP A 249 -1.96 2.13 -1.81
N VAL A 250 -0.80 2.66 -2.09
CA VAL A 250 -0.66 3.91 -2.87
C VAL A 250 -1.40 3.83 -4.21
N GLY A 251 -1.33 2.68 -4.89
CA GLY A 251 -2.04 2.47 -6.16
C GLY A 251 -3.55 2.69 -6.02
N GLY A 252 -4.19 2.04 -5.04
CA GLY A 252 -5.62 2.21 -4.77
C GLY A 252 -5.96 3.63 -4.33
N MET A 253 -5.18 4.17 -3.40
CA MET A 253 -5.41 5.50 -2.84
C MET A 253 -5.14 6.62 -3.84
N GLY A 254 -3.96 6.65 -4.46
CA GLY A 254 -3.55 7.74 -5.35
C GLY A 254 -4.23 7.66 -6.72
N LEU A 255 -4.19 6.47 -7.36
CA LEU A 255 -4.71 6.31 -8.73
C LEU A 255 -6.24 6.30 -8.79
N PHE A 256 -6.93 5.73 -7.81
CA PHE A 256 -8.37 5.56 -7.89
C PHE A 256 -9.15 6.49 -6.97
N LEU A 257 -8.73 6.69 -5.73
CA LEU A 257 -9.48 7.45 -4.73
C LEU A 257 -9.23 8.96 -4.84
N LEU A 258 -8.03 9.42 -4.46
CA LEU A 258 -7.76 10.86 -4.32
C LEU A 258 -7.80 11.60 -5.66
N ALA A 259 -7.32 10.99 -6.73
CA ALA A 259 -7.42 11.59 -8.05
C ALA A 259 -8.87 11.71 -8.54
N SER A 260 -9.77 10.81 -8.13
CA SER A 260 -11.20 10.92 -8.40
C SER A 260 -11.85 12.05 -7.60
N TRP A 261 -11.49 12.19 -6.31
CA TRP A 261 -12.01 13.29 -5.49
C TRP A 261 -11.62 14.67 -6.05
N VAL A 262 -10.36 14.82 -6.50
CA VAL A 262 -9.92 16.06 -7.16
C VAL A 262 -10.79 16.40 -8.38
N ALA A 263 -11.15 15.41 -9.18
CA ALA A 263 -11.86 15.61 -10.44
C ALA A 263 -13.39 15.60 -10.32
N GLY A 264 -13.95 15.36 -9.13
CA GLY A 264 -15.41 15.18 -8.97
C GLY A 264 -15.93 13.89 -9.63
N ALA A 265 -15.07 12.88 -9.76
CA ALA A 265 -15.44 11.57 -10.30
C ALA A 265 -15.88 10.63 -9.18
N THR A 266 -16.77 9.71 -9.48
CA THR A 266 -17.22 8.67 -8.54
C THR A 266 -16.25 7.51 -8.50
N THR A 267 -15.68 7.20 -7.32
CA THR A 267 -14.92 5.97 -7.12
C THR A 267 -15.89 4.83 -6.80
N THR A 268 -16.00 3.86 -7.71
CA THR A 268 -16.85 2.68 -7.50
C THR A 268 -16.03 1.56 -6.88
N CYS A 269 -16.56 0.92 -5.84
CA CYS A 269 -15.93 -0.16 -5.10
C CYS A 269 -16.81 -1.41 -5.11
N SER A 270 -16.19 -2.58 -5.02
CA SER A 270 -16.88 -3.85 -4.86
C SER A 270 -16.20 -4.67 -3.77
N GLU A 271 -16.99 -5.27 -2.87
CA GLU A 271 -16.46 -6.19 -1.87
C GLU A 271 -15.82 -7.44 -2.50
N LYS A 272 -16.31 -7.85 -3.67
CA LYS A 272 -15.86 -9.09 -4.36
C LYS A 272 -14.52 -8.93 -5.08
N THR A 273 -14.18 -7.75 -5.52
CA THR A 273 -13.01 -7.52 -6.41
C THR A 273 -11.65 -7.65 -5.70
N ILE A 274 -11.59 -7.41 -4.41
CA ILE A 274 -10.32 -7.32 -3.66
C ILE A 274 -9.80 -8.70 -3.24
N ASN A 275 -10.68 -9.70 -3.14
CA ASN A 275 -10.30 -11.03 -2.63
C ASN A 275 -10.07 -12.09 -3.71
N ASP A 276 -10.53 -11.87 -4.90
CA ASP A 276 -10.30 -12.82 -5.98
C ASP A 276 -9.25 -12.28 -6.95
N SER A 277 -7.99 -12.51 -6.60
CA SER A 277 -6.90 -12.35 -7.56
C SER A 277 -7.06 -13.27 -8.79
N ARG A 278 -8.10 -14.12 -8.82
CA ARG A 278 -8.55 -14.93 -9.94
C ARG A 278 -9.62 -14.24 -10.78
N VAL A 279 -10.24 -13.18 -10.27
CA VAL A 279 -11.03 -12.32 -11.14
C VAL A 279 -10.03 -11.58 -12.01
N ALA A 280 -9.68 -12.21 -13.13
CA ALA A 280 -8.97 -11.54 -14.20
C ALA A 280 -9.63 -10.16 -14.38
N MET A 281 -8.84 -9.11 -14.52
CA MET A 281 -9.34 -7.71 -14.69
C MET A 281 -10.49 -7.58 -15.72
N GLY A 282 -10.74 -8.61 -16.51
CA GLY A 282 -11.80 -8.67 -17.52
C GLY A 282 -13.15 -9.21 -17.10
N SER A 283 -13.30 -9.82 -15.89
CA SER A 283 -14.57 -10.52 -15.57
C SER A 283 -15.49 -9.77 -14.62
N VAL A 284 -15.08 -8.61 -14.12
CA VAL A 284 -15.88 -7.76 -13.18
C VAL A 284 -16.22 -6.40 -13.79
N LEU A 285 -15.54 -6.01 -14.85
CA LEU A 285 -15.81 -4.75 -15.54
C LEU A 285 -16.89 -4.98 -16.60
N ALA A 286 -17.85 -4.06 -16.68
CA ALA A 286 -18.74 -4.02 -17.83
C ALA A 286 -17.92 -3.87 -19.12
N PRO A 287 -18.37 -4.40 -20.26
CA PRO A 287 -17.66 -4.28 -21.54
C PRO A 287 -17.29 -2.84 -21.92
N GLU A 288 -18.11 -1.88 -21.54
CA GLU A 288 -17.87 -0.45 -21.67
C GLU A 288 -16.70 0.06 -20.82
N ASP A 289 -16.53 -0.44 -19.59
CA ASP A 289 -15.41 -0.08 -18.71
C ASP A 289 -14.09 -0.67 -19.21
N LEU A 290 -14.13 -1.86 -19.80
CA LEU A 290 -12.98 -2.48 -20.48
C LEU A 290 -12.56 -1.69 -21.72
N GLN A 291 -13.52 -1.15 -22.49
CA GLN A 291 -13.23 -0.27 -23.62
C GLN A 291 -12.63 1.06 -23.16
N LEU A 292 -13.15 1.65 -22.08
CA LEU A 292 -12.58 2.86 -21.47
C LEU A 292 -11.15 2.63 -20.96
N MET A 293 -10.86 1.47 -20.36
CA MET A 293 -9.50 1.12 -19.94
C MET A 293 -8.55 0.86 -21.10
N ALA A 294 -9.04 0.23 -22.17
CA ALA A 294 -8.25 -0.01 -23.39
C ALA A 294 -7.93 1.28 -24.16
N LEU A 295 -8.75 2.32 -23.96
CA LEU A 295 -8.57 3.64 -24.56
C LEU A 295 -7.86 4.63 -23.63
N ALA A 296 -7.75 4.32 -22.33
CA ALA A 296 -7.10 5.19 -21.36
C ALA A 296 -5.58 5.18 -21.57
N LYS A 297 -5.03 6.33 -21.92
CA LYS A 297 -3.59 6.59 -21.91
C LYS A 297 -3.22 7.30 -20.58
N PRO A 298 -2.07 7.02 -20.01
CA PRO A 298 -1.01 6.09 -20.45
C PRO A 298 -1.33 4.63 -20.08
N TYR A 299 -0.85 3.70 -20.90
CA TYR A 299 -1.10 2.25 -20.71
C TYR A 299 -0.28 1.63 -19.57
N TRP A 300 0.78 2.27 -19.11
CA TRP A 300 1.66 1.79 -18.05
C TRP A 300 2.40 2.95 -17.38
N GLY A 301 2.94 2.67 -16.20
CA GLY A 301 3.79 3.61 -15.47
C GLY A 301 4.77 2.88 -14.56
N LEU A 302 5.97 3.44 -14.43
CA LEU A 302 6.88 3.10 -13.35
C LEU A 302 6.55 3.97 -12.14
N GLY A 303 6.34 3.32 -11.00
CA GLY A 303 6.01 4.00 -9.75
C GLY A 303 6.18 3.09 -8.55
N MET A 304 6.18 3.69 -7.38
CA MET A 304 6.33 2.97 -6.13
C MET A 304 5.61 3.71 -5.00
N SER A 305 5.56 3.09 -3.84
CA SER A 305 4.94 3.74 -2.68
C SER A 305 5.65 5.03 -2.31
N GLU A 306 6.95 5.08 -2.43
CA GLU A 306 7.79 6.21 -2.08
C GLU A 306 7.66 7.42 -3.02
N THR A 307 7.02 7.25 -4.19
CA THR A 307 6.73 8.34 -5.15
C THR A 307 5.24 8.71 -5.22
N PHE A 308 4.43 8.12 -4.34
CA PHE A 308 2.98 8.24 -4.33
C PHE A 308 2.36 8.03 -5.72
N GLY A 309 2.75 6.97 -6.37
CA GLY A 309 2.26 6.61 -7.71
C GLY A 309 3.34 6.70 -8.80
N PRO A 310 2.94 6.77 -10.08
CA PRO A 310 3.86 6.75 -11.19
C PRO A 310 4.76 7.99 -11.24
N TYR A 311 6.06 7.79 -11.38
CA TYR A 311 7.03 8.85 -11.66
C TYR A 311 7.43 8.93 -13.15
N SER A 312 7.12 7.88 -13.90
CA SER A 312 7.24 7.85 -15.35
C SER A 312 6.09 7.06 -15.95
N TYR A 313 5.67 7.41 -17.15
CA TYR A 313 4.58 6.76 -17.87
C TYR A 313 4.80 6.83 -19.37
N GLY A 314 4.11 5.98 -20.14
CA GLY A 314 4.25 5.96 -21.58
C GLY A 314 3.13 5.23 -22.30
N ASP A 315 2.96 5.60 -23.57
CA ASP A 315 2.04 4.97 -24.51
C ASP A 315 2.70 3.78 -25.22
N GLU A 316 4.02 3.68 -25.14
CA GLU A 316 4.75 2.61 -25.78
C GLU A 316 4.68 1.36 -24.93
N LEU A 317 4.16 0.31 -25.51
CA LEU A 317 4.31 -1.02 -25.01
C LEU A 317 5.78 -1.40 -25.06
N ARG A 318 6.20 -2.25 -24.14
CA ARG A 318 7.50 -2.88 -23.89
C ARG A 318 8.47 -2.86 -25.08
N ALA A 319 9.72 -2.44 -24.84
CA ALA A 319 10.80 -2.80 -25.73
C ALA A 319 10.98 -4.33 -25.74
N PRO A 320 11.28 -4.98 -26.88
CA PRO A 320 11.56 -6.41 -26.93
C PRO A 320 12.61 -6.82 -25.91
N GLY A 321 12.32 -7.83 -25.09
CA GLY A 321 13.23 -8.31 -24.05
C GLY A 321 13.17 -7.57 -22.70
N PHE A 322 12.39 -6.47 -22.58
CA PHE A 322 12.25 -5.73 -21.34
C PHE A 322 10.78 -5.66 -20.89
N PRO A 323 10.50 -5.86 -19.59
CA PRO A 323 9.12 -5.86 -19.11
C PRO A 323 8.48 -4.47 -19.10
N LEU A 324 9.26 -3.41 -18.88
CA LEU A 324 8.80 -2.02 -18.82
C LEU A 324 9.91 -1.09 -19.30
N CYS A 325 9.54 0.08 -19.81
CA CYS A 325 10.49 1.17 -20.05
C CYS A 325 9.96 2.48 -19.47
N ALA A 326 10.87 3.41 -19.16
CA ALA A 326 10.58 4.76 -18.72
C ALA A 326 11.11 5.72 -19.78
N PRO A 327 10.28 6.22 -20.72
CA PRO A 327 10.71 7.26 -21.65
C PRO A 327 11.06 8.51 -20.85
N MET A 328 12.25 9.10 -21.10
CA MET A 328 12.73 10.27 -20.37
C MET A 328 11.95 11.54 -20.70
N ASP A 329 11.17 11.53 -21.76
CA ASP A 329 10.26 12.60 -22.18
C ASP A 329 8.86 12.50 -21.57
N HIS A 330 8.58 11.42 -20.84
CA HIS A 330 7.32 11.20 -20.11
C HIS A 330 7.55 10.97 -18.60
N ILE A 331 8.56 11.64 -18.06
CA ILE A 331 8.73 11.74 -16.61
C ILE A 331 7.63 12.64 -16.07
N ALA A 332 6.96 12.19 -15.02
CA ALA A 332 5.90 12.97 -14.38
C ALA A 332 6.46 14.28 -13.80
N ASP A 333 5.68 15.35 -13.91
CA ASP A 333 6.06 16.67 -13.42
C ASP A 333 6.54 16.61 -11.96
N GLY A 334 7.65 17.30 -11.67
CA GLY A 334 8.25 17.35 -10.35
C GLY A 334 9.19 16.19 -10.03
N PHE A 335 9.48 15.29 -10.99
CA PHE A 335 10.45 14.21 -10.82
C PHE A 335 11.67 14.35 -11.75
N GLU A 336 12.79 13.87 -11.26
CA GLU A 336 14.01 13.63 -12.01
C GLU A 336 14.40 12.16 -11.89
N LEU A 337 14.85 11.56 -12.99
CA LEU A 337 15.33 10.18 -13.04
C LEU A 337 16.76 10.14 -13.51
N ARG A 338 17.52 9.20 -12.94
CA ARG A 338 18.80 8.77 -13.49
C ARG A 338 18.98 7.27 -13.31
N VAL A 339 19.84 6.69 -14.11
CA VAL A 339 20.41 5.36 -13.87
C VAL A 339 21.84 5.55 -13.40
N ALA A 340 22.22 4.97 -12.27
CA ALA A 340 23.50 5.21 -11.64
C ALA A 340 24.23 3.90 -11.29
N ASP A 341 25.55 3.97 -11.30
CA ASP A 341 26.45 2.93 -10.83
C ASP A 341 26.48 2.84 -9.29
N GLU A 342 27.35 1.99 -8.75
CA GLU A 342 27.52 1.78 -7.30
C GLU A 342 28.04 3.04 -6.57
N ASP A 343 28.77 3.90 -7.26
CA ASP A 343 29.27 5.19 -6.76
C ASP A 343 28.26 6.33 -6.89
N ASN A 344 27.03 6.04 -7.35
CA ASN A 344 25.96 7.00 -7.67
C ASN A 344 26.29 7.97 -8.82
N ARG A 345 27.18 7.60 -9.71
CA ARG A 345 27.44 8.35 -10.95
C ARG A 345 26.47 7.89 -12.01
N GLN A 346 25.93 8.84 -12.78
CA GLN A 346 25.06 8.51 -13.89
C GLN A 346 25.81 7.66 -14.92
N VAL A 347 25.21 6.55 -15.35
CA VAL A 347 25.78 5.66 -16.36
C VAL A 347 25.59 6.23 -17.77
N SER A 348 26.43 5.76 -18.71
CA SER A 348 26.35 6.14 -20.13
C SER A 348 25.29 5.33 -20.89
N ASP A 349 25.04 5.73 -22.14
CA ASP A 349 24.19 4.96 -23.06
C ASP A 349 24.74 3.54 -23.29
N GLY A 350 23.88 2.55 -23.26
CA GLY A 350 24.23 1.13 -23.33
C GLY A 350 24.62 0.50 -21.99
N GLU A 351 24.71 1.27 -20.92
CA GLU A 351 25.08 0.78 -19.59
C GLU A 351 23.86 0.60 -18.68
N SER A 352 23.99 -0.27 -17.70
CA SER A 352 22.96 -0.56 -16.70
C SER A 352 23.38 -0.17 -15.29
N GLY A 353 22.42 0.30 -14.49
CA GLY A 353 22.63 0.67 -13.11
C GLY A 353 21.35 0.65 -12.30
N GLU A 354 21.38 1.24 -11.11
CA GLU A 354 20.21 1.45 -10.28
C GLU A 354 19.40 2.65 -10.80
N ILE A 355 18.09 2.48 -10.98
CA ILE A 355 17.18 3.59 -11.23
C ILE A 355 17.07 4.40 -9.93
N GLN A 356 17.38 5.68 -10.00
CA GLN A 356 17.27 6.59 -8.87
C GLN A 356 16.31 7.73 -9.22
N VAL A 357 15.46 8.13 -8.28
CA VAL A 357 14.43 9.14 -8.47
C VAL A 357 14.54 10.25 -7.43
N ARG A 358 14.38 11.50 -7.88
CA ARG A 358 14.33 12.68 -7.03
C ARG A 358 13.11 13.52 -7.41
N GLY A 359 12.51 14.20 -6.46
CA GLY A 359 11.38 15.10 -6.72
C GLY A 359 10.61 15.45 -5.45
N ASP A 360 9.70 16.39 -5.57
CA ASP A 360 8.93 16.93 -4.45
C ASP A 360 7.91 15.93 -3.87
N ALA A 361 7.50 14.96 -4.65
CA ALA A 361 6.60 13.88 -4.21
C ALA A 361 7.33 12.60 -3.81
N VAL A 362 8.66 12.56 -3.88
CA VAL A 362 9.44 11.48 -3.27
C VAL A 362 9.30 11.59 -1.76
N ALA A 363 8.96 10.48 -1.11
CA ALA A 363 8.78 10.43 0.34
C ALA A 363 9.97 11.08 1.06
N PRO A 364 9.75 12.01 2.00
CA PRO A 364 10.84 12.73 2.66
C PRO A 364 11.69 11.81 3.55
N ALA A 365 11.08 10.75 4.07
CA ALA A 365 11.73 9.77 4.93
C ALA A 365 10.95 8.46 4.97
N LEU A 366 11.63 7.41 5.42
CA LEU A 366 11.02 6.15 5.84
C LEU A 366 10.97 6.10 7.36
N HIS A 367 9.86 5.61 7.93
CA HIS A 367 9.66 5.59 9.37
C HIS A 367 10.70 4.68 10.08
N LYS A 368 11.34 5.20 11.12
CA LYS A 368 12.39 4.51 11.91
C LYS A 368 13.62 4.05 11.10
N LEU A 369 13.83 4.61 9.91
CA LEU A 369 14.97 4.25 9.08
C LEU A 369 15.81 5.48 8.77
N GLU A 370 17.13 5.32 8.80
CA GLU A 370 18.04 6.42 8.50
C GLU A 370 18.05 6.75 7.01
N ARG A 371 17.96 8.04 6.70
CA ARG A 371 17.89 8.55 5.32
C ARG A 371 19.07 8.08 4.46
N LYS A 372 20.29 8.04 5.02
CA LYS A 372 21.51 7.63 4.28
C LYS A 372 21.45 6.22 3.69
N GLY A 373 20.61 5.33 4.22
CA GLY A 373 20.43 3.97 3.70
C GLY A 373 19.59 3.90 2.42
N TYR A 374 18.83 4.94 2.13
CA TYR A 374 17.83 4.93 1.04
C TYR A 374 17.97 6.12 0.08
N TYR A 375 18.73 7.14 0.45
CA TYR A 375 18.93 8.34 -0.35
C TYR A 375 20.43 8.55 -0.58
N THR A 376 20.73 9.07 -1.75
CA THR A 376 22.07 9.55 -2.08
C THR A 376 22.35 10.90 -1.41
N PRO A 377 23.62 11.33 -1.28
CA PRO A 377 23.95 12.63 -0.72
C PRO A 377 23.33 13.82 -1.47
N ASP A 378 23.12 13.70 -2.78
CA ASP A 378 22.48 14.69 -3.65
C ASP A 378 20.95 14.55 -3.73
N GLY A 379 20.36 13.71 -2.88
CA GLY A 379 18.91 13.65 -2.60
C GLY A 379 18.11 12.73 -3.50
N PHE A 380 18.72 11.89 -4.32
CA PHE A 380 17.99 10.85 -5.05
C PHE A 380 17.61 9.69 -4.12
N TYR A 381 16.39 9.20 -4.25
CA TYR A 381 15.94 7.96 -3.64
C TYR A 381 16.44 6.77 -4.45
N ARG A 382 17.01 5.79 -3.78
CA ARG A 382 17.45 4.51 -4.35
C ARG A 382 16.27 3.59 -4.47
N THR A 383 15.80 3.34 -5.70
CA THR A 383 14.58 2.54 -5.90
C THR A 383 14.81 1.05 -5.66
N GLY A 384 16.05 0.58 -5.76
CA GLY A 384 16.41 -0.83 -5.82
C GLY A 384 16.02 -1.49 -7.15
N ASP A 385 15.43 -0.75 -8.08
CA ASP A 385 15.13 -1.20 -9.43
C ASP A 385 16.33 -0.95 -10.34
N ARG A 386 16.64 -1.89 -11.23
CA ARG A 386 17.72 -1.76 -12.20
C ARG A 386 17.18 -1.40 -13.58
N GLY A 387 17.87 -0.51 -14.24
CA GLY A 387 17.57 -0.04 -15.58
C GLY A 387 18.78 -0.10 -16.52
N LEU A 388 18.49 -0.29 -17.80
CA LEU A 388 19.43 -0.14 -18.90
C LEU A 388 19.10 1.14 -19.66
N VAL A 389 20.07 2.03 -19.85
CA VAL A 389 19.88 3.24 -20.65
C VAL A 389 20.04 2.89 -22.13
N GLN A 390 19.08 3.27 -22.96
CA GLN A 390 19.15 3.16 -24.41
C GLN A 390 18.57 4.43 -25.04
N GLY A 391 19.44 5.34 -25.45
CA GLY A 391 19.05 6.64 -25.96
C GLY A 391 18.21 7.42 -24.94
N ARG A 392 16.96 7.72 -25.31
CA ARG A 392 16.00 8.43 -24.43
C ARG A 392 15.09 7.50 -23.63
N ARG A 393 15.55 6.29 -23.30
CA ARG A 393 14.77 5.29 -22.57
C ARG A 393 15.59 4.69 -21.43
N ILE A 394 14.90 4.43 -20.33
CA ILE A 394 15.37 3.58 -19.25
C ILE A 394 14.55 2.31 -19.30
N ASN A 395 15.12 1.21 -19.75
CA ASN A 395 14.46 -0.08 -19.77
C ASN A 395 14.61 -0.74 -18.39
N PHE A 396 13.50 -1.09 -17.76
CA PHE A 396 13.52 -1.82 -16.51
C PHE A 396 13.99 -3.26 -16.76
N ILE A 397 15.05 -3.68 -16.07
CA ILE A 397 15.65 -5.03 -16.24
C ILE A 397 15.43 -5.93 -15.01
N GLY A 398 14.90 -5.41 -13.93
CA GLY A 398 14.60 -6.19 -12.73
C GLY A 398 14.82 -5.39 -11.45
N ARG A 399 14.65 -6.05 -10.31
CA ARG A 399 15.04 -5.49 -9.01
C ARG A 399 16.44 -5.94 -8.63
N GLY A 400 17.24 -5.01 -8.10
CA GLY A 400 18.56 -5.29 -7.54
C GLY A 400 18.49 -6.09 -6.24
N GLY A 401 17.33 -6.15 -5.60
CA GLY A 401 17.01 -7.00 -4.46
C GLY A 401 15.77 -7.85 -4.75
N ASP A 402 15.74 -9.00 -4.19
CA ASP A 402 14.92 -10.19 -4.50
C ASP A 402 13.40 -10.08 -4.27
N MET A 403 12.77 -8.93 -4.52
CA MET A 403 11.31 -8.81 -4.36
C MET A 403 10.57 -9.58 -5.45
N ILE A 404 9.71 -10.51 -5.05
CA ILE A 404 8.89 -11.32 -5.94
C ILE A 404 7.60 -10.57 -6.26
N LYS A 405 7.32 -10.33 -7.54
CA LYS A 405 6.07 -9.71 -8.00
C LYS A 405 5.01 -10.77 -8.27
N ALA A 406 4.26 -11.14 -7.24
CA ALA A 406 3.21 -12.14 -7.31
C ALA A 406 1.82 -11.49 -7.36
N ALA A 407 1.10 -11.65 -8.47
CA ALA A 407 -0.27 -11.15 -8.67
C ALA A 407 -0.45 -9.66 -8.30
N GLY A 408 0.48 -8.81 -8.76
CA GLY A 408 0.46 -7.36 -8.48
C GLY A 408 0.98 -6.94 -7.10
N SER A 409 1.28 -7.89 -6.23
CA SER A 409 1.83 -7.64 -4.89
C SER A 409 3.33 -7.90 -4.85
N ASN A 410 4.04 -7.13 -4.04
CA ASN A 410 5.46 -7.37 -3.77
C ASN A 410 5.60 -8.27 -2.55
N VAL A 411 6.28 -9.40 -2.71
CA VAL A 411 6.59 -10.35 -1.63
C VAL A 411 8.07 -10.28 -1.31
N SER A 412 8.38 -10.07 -0.03
CA SER A 412 9.76 -10.14 0.47
C SER A 412 10.15 -11.61 0.69
N PRO A 413 11.14 -12.15 -0.05
CA PRO A 413 11.67 -13.48 0.24
C PRO A 413 12.11 -13.64 1.69
N ALA A 414 12.85 -12.66 2.20
CA ALA A 414 13.39 -12.70 3.56
C ALA A 414 12.30 -12.82 4.64
N GLU A 415 11.16 -12.17 4.47
CA GLU A 415 10.02 -12.29 5.39
C GLU A 415 9.45 -13.71 5.40
N VAL A 416 9.25 -14.29 4.21
CA VAL A 416 8.71 -15.65 4.08
C VAL A 416 9.71 -16.69 4.61
N GLU A 417 10.99 -16.52 4.28
CA GLU A 417 12.08 -17.36 4.77
C GLU A 417 12.16 -17.38 6.30
N LEU A 418 12.04 -16.20 6.92
CA LEU A 418 12.08 -16.07 8.40
C LEU A 418 10.93 -16.84 9.06
N GLU A 419 9.71 -16.72 8.52
CA GLU A 419 8.55 -17.45 9.06
C GLU A 419 8.65 -18.96 8.83
N MET A 420 9.22 -19.38 7.68
CA MET A 420 9.46 -20.80 7.40
C MET A 420 10.51 -21.41 8.34
N GLN A 421 11.59 -20.69 8.64
CA GLN A 421 12.66 -21.16 9.54
C GLN A 421 12.21 -21.36 10.99
N GLN A 422 11.07 -20.76 11.37
CA GLN A 422 10.47 -20.97 12.70
C GLN A 422 9.61 -22.24 12.78
N LEU A 423 9.38 -22.93 11.67
CA LEU A 423 8.57 -24.13 11.64
C LEU A 423 9.40 -25.36 12.04
N ASP A 424 8.73 -26.28 12.74
CA ASP A 424 9.36 -27.55 13.11
C ASP A 424 9.79 -28.33 11.87
N GLY A 425 10.98 -28.90 11.94
CA GLY A 425 11.55 -29.68 10.85
C GLY A 425 12.27 -28.86 9.77
N VAL A 426 12.08 -27.55 9.70
CA VAL A 426 12.80 -26.68 8.76
C VAL A 426 14.15 -26.27 9.39
N HIS A 427 15.24 -26.59 8.69
CA HIS A 427 16.58 -26.09 9.03
C HIS A 427 16.81 -24.73 8.41
N ASN A 428 16.50 -24.62 7.10
CA ASN A 428 16.61 -23.37 6.35
C ASN A 428 15.58 -23.32 5.24
N ALA A 429 15.24 -22.11 4.81
CA ALA A 429 14.35 -21.91 3.67
C ALA A 429 14.88 -20.76 2.83
N TYR A 430 14.73 -20.90 1.51
CA TYR A 430 15.07 -19.88 0.54
C TYR A 430 13.89 -19.70 -0.41
N VAL A 431 13.50 -18.46 -0.64
CA VAL A 431 12.30 -18.14 -1.42
C VAL A 431 12.67 -17.34 -2.65
N VAL A 432 12.17 -17.79 -3.79
CA VAL A 432 12.42 -17.17 -5.11
C VAL A 432 11.12 -16.98 -5.87
N GLY A 433 11.15 -16.10 -6.86
CA GLY A 433 10.05 -15.89 -7.81
C GLY A 433 10.32 -16.61 -9.13
N LEU A 434 9.47 -17.56 -9.51
CA LEU A 434 9.55 -18.13 -10.85
C LEU A 434 8.53 -17.45 -11.78
N PRO A 435 8.85 -17.26 -13.07
CA PRO A 435 7.94 -16.67 -14.04
C PRO A 435 6.60 -17.42 -14.11
N ASP A 436 5.49 -16.68 -14.17
CA ASP A 436 4.14 -17.22 -14.29
C ASP A 436 3.29 -16.32 -15.19
N ARG A 437 2.56 -16.91 -16.13
CA ARG A 437 1.80 -16.17 -17.16
C ARG A 437 0.64 -15.36 -16.58
N GLU A 438 0.00 -15.87 -15.53
CA GLU A 438 -1.17 -15.22 -14.93
C GLU A 438 -0.80 -14.25 -13.81
N ARG A 439 0.28 -14.55 -13.09
CA ARG A 439 0.64 -13.87 -11.84
C ARG A 439 1.90 -13.02 -11.92
N GLY A 440 2.54 -12.97 -13.09
CA GLY A 440 3.87 -12.38 -13.24
C GLY A 440 4.95 -13.29 -12.64
N GLN A 441 4.88 -13.58 -11.34
CA GLN A 441 5.76 -14.54 -10.67
C GLN A 441 4.97 -15.41 -9.67
N LEU A 442 5.41 -16.64 -9.50
CA LEU A 442 5.01 -17.53 -8.40
C LEU A 442 6.05 -17.48 -7.28
N VAL A 443 5.57 -17.39 -6.05
CA VAL A 443 6.41 -17.58 -4.87
C VAL A 443 6.71 -19.06 -4.72
N VAL A 444 7.99 -19.43 -4.78
CA VAL A 444 8.50 -20.80 -4.67
C VAL A 444 9.48 -20.87 -3.51
N ALA A 445 9.38 -21.92 -2.69
CA ALA A 445 10.28 -22.13 -1.57
C ALA A 445 11.16 -23.38 -1.79
N ALA A 446 12.47 -23.19 -1.70
CA ALA A 446 13.45 -24.26 -1.51
C ALA A 446 13.64 -24.47 -0.01
N VAL A 447 13.40 -25.68 0.48
CA VAL A 447 13.41 -25.98 1.91
C VAL A 447 14.48 -27.01 2.22
N VAL A 448 15.35 -26.67 3.16
CA VAL A 448 16.36 -27.57 3.71
C VAL A 448 15.81 -28.16 5.02
N PRO A 449 15.58 -29.46 5.13
CA PRO A 449 15.09 -30.08 6.35
C PRO A 449 16.15 -30.12 7.44
N ARG A 450 15.74 -30.25 8.69
CA ARG A 450 16.63 -30.69 9.77
C ARG A 450 17.01 -32.16 9.55
N GLU A 451 18.15 -32.55 10.07
CA GLU A 451 18.66 -33.91 9.92
C GLU A 451 17.65 -34.96 10.41
N GLY A 452 17.37 -35.96 9.58
CA GLY A 452 16.44 -37.05 9.88
C GLY A 452 14.95 -36.68 9.78
N VAL A 453 14.61 -35.46 9.35
CA VAL A 453 13.22 -35.02 9.22
C VAL A 453 12.72 -35.14 7.78
N VAL A 454 11.55 -35.75 7.61
CA VAL A 454 10.79 -35.72 6.35
C VAL A 454 9.79 -34.56 6.43
N LEU A 455 9.87 -33.64 5.46
CA LEU A 455 8.99 -32.47 5.43
C LEU A 455 7.63 -32.82 4.83
N ASP A 456 6.58 -32.36 5.50
CA ASP A 456 5.22 -32.32 4.96
C ASP A 456 4.92 -30.87 4.51
N PHE A 457 4.89 -30.67 3.20
CA PHE A 457 4.67 -29.33 2.63
C PHE A 457 3.24 -28.83 2.80
N GLU A 458 2.24 -29.69 2.97
CA GLU A 458 0.88 -29.26 3.28
C GLU A 458 0.79 -28.76 4.73
N MET A 459 1.47 -29.39 5.67
CA MET A 459 1.59 -28.89 7.03
C MET A 459 2.32 -27.54 7.09
N ILE A 460 3.45 -27.42 6.37
CA ILE A 460 4.18 -26.15 6.25
C ILE A 460 3.26 -25.06 5.70
N ARG A 461 2.54 -25.35 4.63
CA ARG A 461 1.59 -24.44 4.00
C ARG A 461 0.45 -24.04 4.96
N ALA A 462 -0.10 -25.00 5.69
CA ALA A 462 -1.14 -24.75 6.68
C ALA A 462 -0.64 -23.83 7.80
N ALA A 463 0.58 -24.07 8.31
CA ALA A 463 1.21 -23.24 9.32
C ALA A 463 1.46 -21.81 8.81
N LEU A 464 1.96 -21.66 7.57
CA LEU A 464 2.17 -20.34 6.97
C LEU A 464 0.87 -19.58 6.73
N LYS A 465 -0.25 -20.25 6.47
CA LYS A 465 -1.57 -19.60 6.35
C LYS A 465 -2.01 -18.88 7.63
N GLN A 466 -1.50 -19.31 8.77
CA GLN A 466 -1.78 -18.67 10.06
C GLN A 466 -0.83 -17.48 10.34
N ARG A 467 0.29 -17.40 9.63
CA ARG A 467 1.39 -16.46 9.89
C ARG A 467 1.52 -15.35 8.85
N LEU A 468 1.20 -15.66 7.60
CA LEU A 468 1.43 -14.77 6.46
C LEU A 468 0.15 -14.47 5.68
N SER A 469 0.10 -13.31 5.08
CA SER A 469 -0.96 -12.94 4.14
C SER A 469 -0.99 -13.89 2.94
N PRO A 470 -2.16 -14.22 2.38
CA PRO A 470 -2.31 -15.29 1.38
C PRO A 470 -1.42 -15.17 0.14
N TYR A 471 -1.11 -13.96 -0.29
CA TYR A 471 -0.28 -13.72 -1.48
C TYR A 471 1.22 -13.95 -1.23
N LYS A 472 1.68 -13.99 0.04
CA LYS A 472 3.06 -14.26 0.44
C LYS A 472 3.39 -15.75 0.56
N ILE A 473 2.36 -16.59 0.64
CA ILE A 473 2.53 -18.03 0.88
C ILE A 473 3.08 -18.69 -0.37
N PRO A 474 4.19 -19.45 -0.29
CA PRO A 474 4.71 -20.18 -1.43
C PRO A 474 3.66 -21.11 -2.04
N ARG A 475 3.58 -21.09 -3.35
CA ARG A 475 2.68 -21.96 -4.12
C ARG A 475 3.29 -23.33 -4.38
N LEU A 476 4.61 -23.36 -4.49
CA LEU A 476 5.38 -24.56 -4.76
C LEU A 476 6.51 -24.67 -3.74
N TYR A 477 6.82 -25.89 -3.36
CA TYR A 477 7.87 -26.20 -2.40
C TYR A 477 8.77 -27.28 -3.02
N VAL A 478 10.07 -27.15 -2.84
CA VAL A 478 11.07 -28.13 -3.26
C VAL A 478 12.00 -28.39 -2.08
N GLN A 479 12.13 -29.65 -1.69
CA GLN A 479 13.14 -30.03 -0.72
C GLN A 479 14.50 -30.09 -1.42
N ILE A 480 15.49 -29.45 -0.82
CA ILE A 480 16.88 -29.50 -1.27
C ILE A 480 17.80 -29.83 -0.07
N SER A 481 18.95 -30.40 -0.35
CA SER A 481 20.00 -30.59 0.64
C SER A 481 20.78 -29.28 0.85
N ARG A 482 21.54 -29.20 1.94
CA ARG A 482 22.38 -28.05 2.26
C ARG A 482 23.44 -27.80 1.16
N ASP A 483 23.98 -28.85 0.59
CA ASP A 483 25.04 -28.79 -0.42
C ASP A 483 24.51 -28.37 -1.81
N GLU A 484 23.21 -28.47 -2.04
CA GLU A 484 22.56 -28.02 -3.26
C GLU A 484 22.26 -26.51 -3.25
N VAL A 485 22.40 -25.84 -2.11
CA VAL A 485 22.19 -24.38 -2.04
C VAL A 485 23.30 -23.67 -2.81
N PRO A 486 23.00 -22.98 -3.91
CA PRO A 486 24.03 -22.34 -4.71
C PRO A 486 24.61 -21.10 -3.99
N MET A 487 25.91 -21.17 -3.66
CA MET A 487 26.62 -20.13 -2.94
C MET A 487 27.55 -19.35 -3.85
N LEU A 488 27.56 -18.02 -3.70
CA LEU A 488 28.57 -17.15 -4.31
C LEU A 488 29.89 -17.22 -3.53
N HIS A 489 30.99 -16.80 -4.15
CA HIS A 489 32.30 -16.67 -3.51
C HIS A 489 32.28 -15.74 -2.26
N SER A 490 31.30 -14.85 -2.17
CA SER A 490 31.05 -13.96 -1.02
C SER A 490 30.31 -14.64 0.14
N ASN A 491 30.11 -15.94 0.10
CA ASN A 491 29.33 -16.72 1.07
C ASN A 491 27.86 -16.32 1.17
N LYS A 492 27.30 -15.74 0.08
CA LYS A 492 25.89 -15.41 -0.07
C LYS A 492 25.21 -16.36 -1.05
N VAL A 493 23.93 -16.64 -0.85
CA VAL A 493 23.15 -17.46 -1.78
C VAL A 493 23.00 -16.75 -3.12
N SER A 494 23.28 -17.47 -4.20
CA SER A 494 23.05 -17.00 -5.57
C SER A 494 21.58 -17.18 -5.93
N ARG A 495 20.78 -16.13 -5.80
CA ARG A 495 19.34 -16.16 -6.10
C ARG A 495 19.07 -16.63 -7.54
N ARG A 496 19.80 -16.11 -8.50
CA ARG A 496 19.66 -16.50 -9.92
C ARG A 496 19.92 -18.01 -10.16
N GLN A 497 20.94 -18.56 -9.53
CA GLN A 497 21.21 -20.00 -9.65
C GLN A 497 20.17 -20.83 -8.91
N LEU A 498 19.64 -20.32 -7.80
CA LEU A 498 18.57 -20.96 -7.05
C LEU A 498 17.26 -20.96 -7.85
N GLU A 499 16.92 -19.87 -8.53
CA GLU A 499 15.78 -19.78 -9.45
C GLU A 499 15.88 -20.82 -10.57
N ALA A 500 17.04 -20.93 -11.21
CA ALA A 500 17.30 -21.93 -12.23
C ALA A 500 17.17 -23.37 -11.70
N LEU A 501 17.71 -23.64 -10.50
CA LEU A 501 17.58 -24.93 -9.84
C LEU A 501 16.11 -25.27 -9.55
N MET A 502 15.34 -24.31 -9.03
CA MET A 502 13.93 -24.52 -8.73
C MET A 502 13.10 -24.73 -10.01
N ALA A 503 13.37 -23.96 -11.07
CA ALA A 503 12.72 -24.12 -12.36
C ALA A 503 12.96 -25.52 -12.93
N ALA A 504 14.20 -26.00 -12.91
CA ALA A 504 14.55 -27.34 -13.37
C ALA A 504 13.86 -28.44 -12.54
N ARG A 505 13.87 -28.33 -11.19
CA ARG A 505 13.23 -29.32 -10.29
C ARG A 505 11.71 -29.41 -10.47
N LEU A 506 11.08 -28.30 -10.87
CA LEU A 506 9.63 -28.20 -11.05
C LEU A 506 9.19 -28.46 -12.51
N GLY A 507 10.13 -28.82 -13.41
CA GLY A 507 9.84 -29.01 -14.84
C GLY A 507 9.33 -27.72 -15.52
N ARG A 508 9.71 -26.56 -15.00
CA ARG A 508 9.39 -25.24 -15.55
C ARG A 508 10.64 -24.73 -16.27
N GLU A 509 10.86 -25.17 -17.49
CA GLU A 509 11.93 -24.60 -18.33
C GLU A 509 11.69 -23.13 -18.55
N GLU A 510 12.79 -22.34 -18.56
CA GLU A 510 12.75 -20.92 -18.95
C GLU A 510 12.04 -20.83 -20.30
N THR A 511 10.81 -20.30 -20.31
CA THR A 511 10.29 -19.68 -21.51
C THR A 511 11.09 -18.39 -21.69
N ALA A 512 12.32 -18.53 -22.20
CA ALA A 512 13.08 -17.43 -22.76
C ALA A 512 12.18 -16.76 -23.81
N GLY A 513 11.94 -15.45 -23.59
CA GLY A 513 11.09 -14.53 -24.28
C GLY A 513 10.62 -14.92 -25.68
N ALA A 514 9.30 -14.90 -25.84
CA ALA A 514 8.68 -14.55 -27.10
C ALA A 514 8.06 -13.15 -26.94
#